data_46d57622475ca22f07daa41b60441d46
#
_entry.id   46d57622475ca22f07daa41b60441d46
#
_cell.length_a   1.000
_cell.length_b   1.000
_cell.length_c   1.000
_cell.angle_alpha   90.00
_cell.angle_beta   90.00
_cell.angle_gamma   90.00
#
_symmetry.space_group_name_H-M   'P 1'
#
loop_
_entity.id
_entity.type
_entity.pdbx_description
1 polymer ?
#
loop_
_entity_poly.entity_id
_entity_poly.type
_entity_poly.pdbx_seq_one_letter_code
_entity_poly.pdbx_strand_id
1 'polypeptide(L)' 'MRGRGIGKNNIKAFVWLHITAMQGDKIGIKNRDLVAKIMTLSQIKKATELATECVKRKYKGC' A
#
# COMPACT_ATOMS: atom_id res chain seq x y z
N MET A 1 18.07 0.76 12.78
CA MET A 1 17.55 -0.40 12.54
C MET A 1 16.14 -0.41 12.12
N ARG A 2 15.30 0.23 12.84
CA ARG A 2 13.96 0.28 12.44
C ARG A 2 13.79 1.02 11.19
N GLY A 3 14.56 2.06 10.91
CA GLY A 3 14.41 2.86 9.72
C GLY A 3 14.57 2.09 8.44
N ARG A 4 15.36 1.03 8.47
CA ARG A 4 15.56 0.27 7.26
C ARG A 4 14.35 -0.53 6.85
N GLY A 5 13.63 -1.05 7.81
CA GLY A 5 12.46 -1.84 7.50
C GLY A 5 11.23 -1.02 7.20
N ILE A 6 11.24 0.25 7.63
CA ILE A 6 10.06 1.08 7.50
C ILE A 6 9.60 1.22 6.05
N GLY A 7 10.54 1.42 5.13
CA GLY A 7 10.16 1.58 3.73
C GLY A 7 9.42 0.38 3.19
N LYS A 8 9.96 -0.81 3.41
CA LYS A 8 9.32 -2.03 2.94
C LYS A 8 7.99 -2.27 3.61
N ASN A 9 7.95 -2.08 4.92
CA ASN A 9 6.72 -2.30 5.66
C ASN A 9 5.63 -1.33 5.22
N ASN A 10 6.01 -0.08 4.94
CA ASN A 10 5.04 0.90 4.50
C ASN A 10 4.51 0.58 3.12
N ILE A 11 5.36 0.08 2.24
CA ILE A 11 4.92 -0.32 0.91
C ILE A 11 3.91 -1.45 1.01
N LYS A 12 4.20 -2.46 1.81
CA LYS A 12 3.27 -3.56 1.99
C LYS A 12 1.96 -3.10 2.61
N ALA A 13 2.05 -2.27 3.64
CA ALA A 13 0.87 -1.75 4.30
C ALA A 13 0.03 -0.95 3.31
N PHE A 14 0.68 -0.11 2.51
CA PHE A 14 -0.03 0.69 1.53
C PHE A 14 -0.74 -0.20 0.50
N VAL A 15 -0.08 -1.26 0.04
CA VAL A 15 -0.68 -2.18 -0.92
C VAL A 15 -1.98 -2.75 -0.37
N TRP A 16 -1.95 -3.26 0.85
CA TRP A 16 -3.16 -3.81 1.45
C TRP A 16 -4.23 -2.77 1.69
N LEU A 17 -3.83 -1.60 2.16
CA LEU A 17 -4.79 -0.52 2.41
C LEU A 17 -5.38 -0.01 1.10
N HIS A 18 -4.57 0.04 0.05
CA HIS A 18 -5.07 0.46 -1.25
C HIS A 18 -6.11 -0.52 -1.77
N ILE A 19 -5.84 -1.82 -1.64
CA ILE A 19 -6.79 -2.84 -2.07
C ILE A 19 -8.08 -2.73 -1.27
N THR A 20 -7.96 -2.56 0.04
CA THR A 20 -9.11 -2.40 0.91
C THR A 20 -9.91 -1.15 0.53
N ALA A 21 -9.21 -0.07 0.23
CA ALA A 21 -9.86 1.18 -0.18
C ALA A 21 -10.62 1.01 -1.48
N MET A 22 -10.07 0.22 -2.40
CA MET A 22 -10.74 -0.05 -3.66
C MET A 22 -12.05 -0.79 -3.47
N GLN A 23 -12.19 -1.48 -2.36
CA GLN A 23 -13.41 -2.20 -2.02
C GLN A 23 -14.41 -1.31 -1.30
N GLY A 24 -14.08 -0.04 -1.13
CA GLY A 24 -14.98 0.90 -0.49
C GLY A 24 -14.85 1.00 1.01
N ASP A 25 -13.84 0.41 1.60
CA ASP A 25 -13.63 0.43 3.04
C ASP A 25 -13.11 1.82 3.46
N LYS A 26 -13.92 2.54 4.24
CA LYS A 26 -13.57 3.88 4.66
C LYS A 26 -12.33 3.90 5.56
N ILE A 27 -12.17 2.89 6.38
CA ILE A 27 -11.00 2.80 7.25
C ILE A 27 -9.75 2.56 6.42
N GLY A 28 -9.86 1.74 5.37
CA GLY A 28 -8.75 1.52 4.46
C GLY A 28 -8.32 2.80 3.78
N ILE A 29 -9.29 3.60 3.34
CA ILE A 29 -8.99 4.88 2.68
C ILE A 29 -8.27 5.80 3.64
N LYS A 30 -8.79 5.93 4.86
CA LYS A 30 -8.20 6.80 5.85
C LYS A 30 -6.78 6.37 6.22
N ASN A 31 -6.61 5.09 6.47
CA ASN A 31 -5.30 4.57 6.85
C ASN A 31 -4.31 4.65 5.70
N ARG A 32 -4.78 4.45 4.47
CA ARG A 32 -3.92 4.60 3.31
C ARG A 32 -3.37 6.01 3.22
N ASP A 33 -4.21 7.01 3.47
CA ASP A 33 -3.77 8.38 3.44
C ASP A 33 -2.73 8.66 4.52
N LEU A 34 -2.92 8.08 5.71
CA LEU A 34 -1.96 8.25 6.79
C LEU A 34 -0.61 7.66 6.45
N VAL A 35 -0.61 6.46 5.87
CA VAL A 35 0.63 5.81 5.49
C VAL A 35 1.30 6.59 4.35
N ALA A 36 0.51 7.10 3.43
CA ALA A 36 1.05 7.85 2.29
C ALA A 36 1.80 9.10 2.76
N LYS A 37 1.43 9.66 3.88
CA LYS A 37 2.09 10.86 4.39
C LYS A 37 3.54 10.60 4.79
N ILE A 38 3.87 9.38 5.15
CA ILE A 38 5.24 9.05 5.56
C ILE A 38 6.00 8.33 4.46
N MET A 39 5.42 8.22 3.28
CA MET A 39 6.07 7.57 2.15
C MET A 39 6.50 8.63 1.14
N THR A 40 7.56 8.30 0.39
CA THR A 40 7.95 9.17 -0.72
C THR A 40 7.02 8.91 -1.90
N LEU A 41 7.02 9.85 -2.86
CA LEU A 41 6.21 9.67 -4.07
C LEU A 41 6.62 8.41 -4.82
N SER A 42 7.91 8.11 -4.86
CA SER A 42 8.39 6.90 -5.52
C SER A 42 7.83 5.65 -4.85
N GLN A 43 7.80 5.64 -3.54
CA GLN A 43 7.28 4.51 -2.80
C GLN A 43 5.77 4.35 -3.02
N ILE A 44 5.05 5.46 -3.03
CA ILE A 44 3.61 5.42 -3.26
C ILE A 44 3.32 4.88 -4.65
N LYS A 45 4.06 5.34 -5.64
CA LYS A 45 3.89 4.88 -7.01
C LYS A 45 4.14 3.38 -7.12
N LYS A 46 5.22 2.92 -6.51
CA LYS A 46 5.55 1.51 -6.56
C LYS A 46 4.50 0.68 -5.85
N ALA A 47 4.03 1.14 -4.70
CA ALA A 47 3.01 0.42 -3.95
C ALA A 47 1.70 0.35 -4.72
N THR A 48 1.33 1.44 -5.40
CA THR A 48 0.13 1.45 -6.21
C THR A 48 0.23 0.45 -7.34
N GLU A 49 1.39 0.39 -7.99
CA GLU A 49 1.60 -0.57 -9.07
C GLU A 49 1.51 -2.00 -8.56
N LEU A 50 2.11 -2.25 -7.40
CA LEU A 50 2.06 -3.58 -6.80
C LEU A 50 0.63 -3.97 -6.45
N ALA A 51 -0.13 -3.02 -5.93
CA ALA A 51 -1.53 -3.29 -5.60
C ALA A 51 -2.34 -3.62 -6.84
N THR A 52 -2.11 -2.87 -7.92
CA THR A 52 -2.81 -3.12 -9.17
C THR A 52 -2.49 -4.51 -9.70
N GLU A 53 -1.23 -4.90 -9.64
CA GLU A 53 -0.84 -6.23 -10.10
C GLU A 53 -1.41 -7.31 -9.22
N CYS A 54 -1.45 -7.07 -7.91
CA CYS A 54 -2.02 -8.03 -6.98
C CYS A 54 -3.48 -8.30 -7.33
N VAL A 55 -4.23 -7.26 -7.61
CA VAL A 55 -5.63 -7.40 -7.98
C VAL A 55 -5.77 -8.14 -9.30
N LYS A 56 -4.92 -7.82 -10.27
CA LYS A 56 -4.95 -8.50 -11.57
C LYS A 56 -4.70 -9.99 -11.43
N ARG A 57 -3.86 -10.37 -10.49
CA ARG A 57 -3.54 -11.77 -10.24
C ARG A 57 -4.51 -12.42 -9.28
N LYS A 58 -5.59 -11.74 -8.97
CA LYS A 58 -6.59 -12.22 -8.02
C LYS A 58 -5.96 -12.53 -6.68
N TYR A 59 -5.07 -11.62 -6.25
CA TYR A 59 -4.38 -11.69 -4.95
C TYR A 59 -3.39 -12.85 -4.84
N LYS A 60 -2.93 -13.37 -5.97
CA LYS A 60 -1.93 -14.42 -5.95
C LYS A 60 -0.55 -13.81 -6.04
N GLY A 61 0.33 -14.23 -5.17
CA GLY A 61 1.71 -13.80 -5.22
C GLY A 61 1.98 -12.44 -4.61
N CYS A 62 1.02 -11.89 -3.88
CA CYS A 62 1.23 -10.59 -3.22
C CYS A 62 0.99 -10.64 -1.69
#